data_7cecc3d47036b28b8368db17106fe3ad
#
_entry.id   7cecc3d47036b28b8368db17106fe3ad
#
_cell.length_a   1.000
_cell.length_b   1.000
_cell.length_c   1.000
_cell.angle_alpha   90.00
_cell.angle_beta   90.00
_cell.angle_gamma   90.00
#
_symmetry.space_group_name_H-M   'P 1'
#
loop_
_entity.id
_entity.type
_entity.pdbx_description
1 polymer ?
#
loop_
_entity_poly.entity_id
_entity_poly.type
_entity_poly.pdbx_seq_one_letter_code
_entity_poly.pdbx_strand_id
1 'polypeptide(L)'
;TQFHAQGSGLTGSGAQIGDFLFKEHGQALAIVEIKTPDAPLMLVTPYRKPHVFGPHSELSGAITQVLHQQSELRTRWQTHVFDNPSLRPSRADVVRCVVLAGRRPIEEHEMRCFEVFRNACKDVEVITFDELLAKLEYLQQHLQPVPDEVPF
;
A
#
# COMPACT_ATOMS: atom_id res chain seq x y z
N THR A 1 -13.25 -3.93 -1.63
CA THR A 1 -14.03 -4.24 -0.41
C THR A 1 -13.24 -3.73 0.79
N GLN A 2 -13.83 -2.82 1.59
CA GLN A 2 -13.22 -2.37 2.84
C GLN A 2 -13.06 -3.56 3.80
N PHE A 3 -11.90 -3.64 4.41
CA PHE A 3 -11.56 -4.70 5.35
C PHE A 3 -11.54 -4.14 6.78
N HIS A 4 -12.29 -4.77 7.68
CA HIS A 4 -12.30 -4.44 9.10
C HIS A 4 -11.42 -5.44 9.86
N ALA A 5 -10.28 -4.99 10.34
CA ALA A 5 -9.33 -5.83 11.08
C ALA A 5 -9.75 -6.10 12.54
N GLN A 6 -10.72 -5.39 13.08
CA GLN A 6 -11.24 -5.57 14.43
C GLN A 6 -12.76 -5.61 14.48
N GLY A 7 -13.28 -6.64 15.17
CA GLY A 7 -14.53 -6.70 15.91
C GLY A 7 -15.83 -6.39 15.19
N SER A 8 -16.73 -7.27 15.34
CA SER A 8 -18.11 -7.33 14.98
C SER A 8 -18.97 -6.11 15.41
N GLY A 9 -18.71 -4.96 14.81
CA GLY A 9 -19.64 -3.83 14.93
C GLY A 9 -19.95 -3.30 13.53
N LEU A 10 -21.19 -3.41 13.10
CA LEU A 10 -21.70 -2.81 11.86
C LEU A 10 -21.52 -1.29 11.76
N THR A 11 -21.06 -0.65 12.83
CA THR A 11 -20.87 0.80 12.92
C THR A 11 -19.42 1.28 12.83
N GLY A 12 -18.43 0.36 12.69
CA GLY A 12 -17.01 0.73 12.57
C GLY A 12 -16.40 1.41 13.82
N SER A 13 -17.14 1.58 14.89
CA SER A 13 -16.65 2.19 16.14
C SER A 13 -15.65 1.23 16.82
N GLY A 14 -14.38 1.62 16.86
CA GLY A 14 -13.30 0.85 17.47
C GLY A 14 -12.62 -0.16 16.56
N ALA A 15 -13.03 -0.29 15.29
CA ALA A 15 -12.37 -1.15 14.32
C ALA A 15 -11.24 -0.40 13.58
N GLN A 16 -10.08 -1.02 13.45
CA GLN A 16 -9.08 -0.55 12.50
C GLN A 16 -9.51 -0.99 11.10
N ILE A 17 -9.79 0.00 10.27
CA ILE A 17 -10.23 -0.21 8.90
C ILE A 17 -8.99 -0.15 8.01
N GLY A 18 -8.67 -1.26 7.33
CA GLY A 18 -7.80 -1.22 6.17
C GLY A 18 -8.58 -0.72 4.97
N ASP A 19 -7.96 0.10 4.14
CA ASP A 19 -8.65 0.64 2.98
C ASP A 19 -9.10 -0.48 2.05
N PHE A 20 -8.19 -1.44 1.76
CA PHE A 20 -8.52 -2.55 0.88
C PHE A 20 -7.78 -3.84 1.26
N LEU A 21 -8.50 -4.96 1.19
CA LEU A 21 -7.94 -6.30 1.20
C LEU A 21 -8.16 -6.91 -0.19
N PHE A 22 -7.07 -7.22 -0.88
CA PHE A 22 -7.10 -7.89 -2.17
C PHE A 22 -6.68 -9.34 -2.02
N LYS A 23 -7.35 -10.21 -2.78
CA LYS A 23 -6.93 -11.58 -3.00
C LYS A 23 -6.13 -11.61 -4.31
N GLU A 24 -4.87 -11.93 -4.19
CA GLU A 24 -3.99 -12.10 -5.36
C GLU A 24 -4.21 -13.48 -6.00
N HIS A 25 -3.64 -13.67 -7.18
CA HIS A 25 -3.64 -14.97 -7.85
C HIS A 25 -3.02 -16.03 -6.93
N GLY A 26 -3.73 -17.14 -6.75
CA GLY A 26 -3.34 -18.17 -5.80
C GLY A 26 -3.95 -17.95 -4.41
N GLN A 27 -3.15 -18.02 -3.37
CA GLN A 27 -3.59 -17.97 -1.97
C GLN A 27 -3.11 -16.72 -1.21
N ALA A 28 -2.33 -15.87 -1.87
CA ALA A 28 -1.79 -14.66 -1.28
C ALA A 28 -2.86 -13.58 -1.07
N LEU A 29 -2.66 -12.79 -0.04
CA LEU A 29 -3.47 -11.60 0.26
C LEU A 29 -2.61 -10.36 0.19
N ALA A 30 -3.20 -9.23 -0.16
CA ALA A 30 -2.57 -7.93 -0.09
C ALA A 30 -3.46 -6.96 0.71
N ILE A 31 -2.88 -6.33 1.72
CA ILE A 31 -3.48 -5.21 2.43
C ILE A 31 -2.91 -3.94 1.83
N VAL A 32 -3.78 -3.04 1.40
CA VAL A 32 -3.40 -1.76 0.81
C VAL A 32 -3.96 -0.63 1.66
N GLU A 33 -3.10 0.23 2.13
CA GLU A 33 -3.44 1.49 2.79
C GLU A 33 -3.27 2.62 1.78
N ILE A 34 -4.31 3.42 1.58
CA ILE A 34 -4.32 4.51 0.61
C ILE A 34 -4.45 5.85 1.34
N LYS A 35 -3.47 6.71 1.11
CA LYS A 35 -3.51 8.12 1.51
C LYS A 35 -3.80 9.00 0.29
N THR A 36 -3.93 10.29 0.49
CA THR A 36 -4.17 11.22 -0.62
C THR A 36 -2.92 11.42 -1.50
N PRO A 37 -3.07 11.82 -2.77
CA PRO A 37 -1.94 12.19 -3.63
C PRO A 37 -1.09 13.35 -3.10
N ASP A 38 -1.66 14.18 -2.23
CA ASP A 38 -0.99 15.33 -1.64
C ASP A 38 -0.47 15.04 -0.22
N ALA A 39 -0.55 13.78 0.24
CA ALA A 39 0.00 13.40 1.53
C ALA A 39 1.52 13.63 1.55
N PRO A 40 2.05 14.35 2.54
CA PRO A 40 3.48 14.61 2.63
C PRO A 40 4.22 13.32 2.99
N LEU A 41 5.29 13.03 2.25
CA LEU A 41 6.09 11.82 2.44
C LEU A 41 7.31 12.08 3.34
N MET A 42 7.91 13.26 3.21
CA MET A 42 9.11 13.65 3.94
C MET A 42 8.88 14.94 4.74
N LEU A 43 9.64 15.13 5.80
CA LEU A 43 9.64 16.37 6.55
C LEU A 43 10.28 17.48 5.72
N VAL A 44 9.70 18.69 5.78
CA VAL A 44 10.22 19.87 5.08
C VAL A 44 11.54 20.36 5.73
N THR A 45 11.68 20.12 7.03
CA THR A 45 12.87 20.51 7.79
C THR A 45 13.81 19.33 7.95
N PRO A 46 15.10 19.46 7.60
CA PRO A 46 16.05 18.38 7.77
C PRO A 46 16.14 17.95 9.24
N TYR A 47 16.07 16.65 9.48
CA TYR A 47 16.36 16.05 10.78
C TYR A 47 17.80 16.33 11.20
N ARG A 48 18.74 16.25 10.24
CA ARG A 48 20.13 16.63 10.43
C ARG A 48 20.61 17.46 9.25
N LYS A 49 20.98 18.70 9.53
CA LYS A 49 21.50 19.62 8.50
C LYS A 49 22.78 19.09 7.86
N PRO A 50 23.03 19.37 6.58
CA PRO A 50 22.13 20.12 5.70
C PRO A 50 21.12 19.25 4.94
N HIS A 51 21.29 17.91 4.82
CA HIS A 51 20.63 17.12 3.78
C HIS A 51 19.98 15.81 4.24
N VAL A 52 19.81 15.59 5.55
CA VAL A 52 19.15 14.37 6.04
C VAL A 52 17.73 14.69 6.44
N PHE A 53 16.77 14.22 5.64
CA PHE A 53 15.34 14.40 5.90
C PHE A 53 14.76 13.10 6.48
N GLY A 54 13.84 13.24 7.42
CA GLY A 54 13.10 12.12 7.98
C GLY A 54 11.75 11.93 7.25
N PRO A 55 11.11 10.75 7.39
CA PRO A 55 9.78 10.55 6.88
C PRO A 55 8.77 11.43 7.62
N HIS A 56 7.75 11.90 6.91
CA HIS A 56 6.61 12.59 7.54
C HIS A 56 5.77 11.60 8.35
N SER A 57 5.04 12.11 9.35
CA SER A 57 4.15 11.29 10.19
C SER A 57 3.04 10.59 9.41
N GLU A 58 2.56 11.18 8.30
CA GLU A 58 1.59 10.56 7.41
C GLU A 58 2.14 9.26 6.79
N LEU A 59 3.37 9.28 6.30
CA LEU A 59 3.99 8.09 5.71
C LEU A 59 4.32 7.03 6.76
N SER A 60 4.99 7.42 7.85
CA SER A 60 5.35 6.48 8.92
C SER A 60 4.11 5.92 9.62
N GLY A 61 3.07 6.73 9.79
CA GLY A 61 1.77 6.30 10.31
C GLY A 61 1.08 5.29 9.41
N ALA A 62 1.05 5.52 8.09
CA ALA A 62 0.48 4.59 7.12
C ALA A 62 1.20 3.23 7.12
N ILE A 63 2.53 3.24 7.20
CA ILE A 63 3.34 2.01 7.32
C ILE A 63 3.00 1.26 8.60
N THR A 64 2.95 1.97 9.74
CA THR A 64 2.59 1.36 11.02
C THR A 64 1.18 0.79 10.98
N GLN A 65 0.23 1.49 10.37
CA GLN A 65 -1.15 1.07 10.24
C GLN A 65 -1.27 -0.23 9.45
N VAL A 66 -0.67 -0.33 8.27
CA VAL A 66 -0.76 -1.54 7.43
C VAL A 66 -0.08 -2.74 8.08
N LEU A 67 1.03 -2.54 8.80
CA LEU A 67 1.72 -3.61 9.55
C LEU A 67 0.88 -4.08 10.75
N HIS A 68 0.23 -3.15 11.45
CA HIS A 68 -0.68 -3.52 12.54
C HIS A 68 -1.87 -4.33 12.00
N GLN A 69 -2.46 -3.92 10.88
CA GLN A 69 -3.55 -4.67 10.24
C GLN A 69 -3.11 -6.07 9.79
N GLN A 70 -1.89 -6.21 9.28
CA GLN A 70 -1.31 -7.51 8.95
C GLN A 70 -1.20 -8.40 10.19
N SER A 71 -0.72 -7.85 11.30
CA SER A 71 -0.60 -8.57 12.57
C SER A 71 -1.96 -9.01 13.09
N GLU A 72 -2.96 -8.14 13.10
CA GLU A 72 -4.33 -8.46 13.51
C GLU A 72 -4.97 -9.53 12.59
N LEU A 73 -4.78 -9.41 11.28
CA LEU A 73 -5.28 -10.40 10.32
C LEU A 73 -4.70 -11.79 10.62
N ARG A 74 -3.40 -11.88 10.86
CA ARG A 74 -2.73 -13.15 11.19
C ARG A 74 -3.22 -13.72 12.52
N THR A 75 -3.32 -12.88 13.53
CA THR A 75 -3.72 -13.32 14.89
C THR A 75 -5.17 -13.82 14.91
N ARG A 76 -6.06 -13.19 14.12
CA ARG A 76 -7.50 -13.52 14.09
C ARG A 76 -7.93 -14.25 12.83
N TRP A 77 -7.01 -14.92 12.14
CA TRP A 77 -7.28 -15.56 10.86
C TRP A 77 -8.50 -16.49 10.87
N GLN A 78 -8.61 -17.33 11.89
CA GLN A 78 -9.72 -18.28 12.00
C GLN A 78 -11.09 -17.56 12.09
N THR A 79 -11.16 -16.47 12.83
CA THR A 79 -12.37 -15.64 12.94
C THR A 79 -12.70 -15.01 11.59
N HIS A 80 -11.71 -14.43 10.92
CA HIS A 80 -11.91 -13.81 9.60
C HIS A 80 -12.40 -14.82 8.55
N VAL A 81 -11.85 -16.03 8.54
CA VAL A 81 -12.29 -17.11 7.64
C VAL A 81 -13.70 -17.60 7.98
N PHE A 82 -14.05 -17.63 9.26
CA PHE A 82 -15.41 -17.98 9.69
C PHE A 82 -16.44 -16.95 9.21
N ASP A 83 -16.13 -15.66 9.42
CA ASP A 83 -17.00 -14.55 9.02
C ASP A 83 -17.06 -14.34 7.49
N ASN A 84 -15.97 -14.70 6.80
CA ASN A 84 -15.80 -14.53 5.36
C ASN A 84 -15.34 -15.84 4.68
N PRO A 85 -16.25 -16.76 4.38
CA PRO A 85 -15.89 -18.06 3.79
C PRO A 85 -15.11 -18.00 2.47
N SER A 86 -15.21 -16.88 1.74
CA SER A 86 -14.42 -16.64 0.52
C SER A 86 -12.91 -16.57 0.75
N LEU A 87 -12.48 -16.35 2.00
CA LEU A 87 -11.07 -16.34 2.39
C LEU A 87 -10.48 -17.73 2.61
N ARG A 88 -11.29 -18.80 2.67
CA ARG A 88 -10.83 -20.18 2.94
C ARG A 88 -9.66 -20.66 2.09
N PRO A 89 -9.61 -20.35 0.76
CA PRO A 89 -8.46 -20.74 -0.05
C PRO A 89 -7.22 -19.89 0.17
N SER A 90 -7.32 -18.79 0.91
CA SER A 90 -6.21 -17.85 1.15
C SER A 90 -5.42 -18.23 2.41
N ARG A 91 -4.20 -17.69 2.53
CA ARG A 91 -3.30 -17.94 3.66
C ARG A 91 -2.87 -16.64 4.32
N ALA A 92 -2.99 -16.58 5.63
CA ALA A 92 -2.57 -15.42 6.42
C ALA A 92 -1.05 -15.28 6.57
N ASP A 93 -0.29 -16.33 6.29
CA ASP A 93 1.17 -16.31 6.27
C ASP A 93 1.74 -15.61 5.03
N VAL A 94 0.94 -15.50 3.97
CA VAL A 94 1.31 -14.83 2.72
C VAL A 94 0.47 -13.57 2.56
N VAL A 95 0.80 -12.53 3.31
CA VAL A 95 0.13 -11.23 3.27
C VAL A 95 1.13 -10.15 2.88
N ARG A 96 0.92 -9.53 1.72
CA ARG A 96 1.70 -8.35 1.29
C ARG A 96 1.09 -7.08 1.88
N CYS A 97 1.94 -6.15 2.24
CA CYS A 97 1.54 -4.83 2.71
C CYS A 97 1.97 -3.77 1.70
N VAL A 98 1.04 -2.94 1.29
CA VAL A 98 1.28 -1.86 0.33
C VAL A 98 0.74 -0.55 0.91
N VAL A 99 1.52 0.49 0.80
CA VAL A 99 1.09 1.87 1.08
C VAL A 99 1.14 2.66 -0.22
N LEU A 100 -0.01 3.20 -0.63
CA LEU A 100 -0.12 4.13 -1.74
C LEU A 100 -0.31 5.54 -1.18
N ALA A 101 0.69 6.41 -1.31
CA ALA A 101 0.66 7.72 -0.70
C ALA A 101 1.49 8.75 -1.46
N GLY A 102 1.00 9.98 -1.50
CA GLY A 102 1.74 11.15 -1.95
C GLY A 102 2.29 11.06 -3.37
N ARG A 103 3.23 11.95 -3.65
CA ARG A 103 4.02 11.98 -4.89
C ARG A 103 5.49 12.00 -4.55
N ARG A 104 6.34 11.49 -5.42
CA ARG A 104 7.79 11.49 -5.22
C ARG A 104 8.29 12.91 -4.94
N PRO A 105 9.15 13.10 -3.94
CA PRO A 105 9.80 14.38 -3.71
C PRO A 105 10.56 14.84 -4.97
N ILE A 106 10.50 16.14 -5.24
CA ILE A 106 11.19 16.74 -6.41
C ILE A 106 12.60 17.19 -6.03
N GLU A 107 12.79 17.62 -4.79
CA GLU A 107 14.09 18.03 -4.30
C GLU A 107 15.01 16.82 -4.14
N GLU A 108 16.24 16.91 -4.66
CA GLU A 108 17.18 15.79 -4.79
C GLU A 108 17.49 15.10 -3.46
N HIS A 109 17.75 15.86 -2.41
CA HIS A 109 18.09 15.29 -1.11
C HIS A 109 16.89 14.66 -0.40
N GLU A 110 15.71 15.27 -0.52
CA GLU A 110 14.46 14.68 -0.01
C GLU A 110 14.14 13.39 -0.76
N MET A 111 14.26 13.38 -2.08
CA MET A 111 14.04 12.21 -2.90
C MET A 111 15.00 11.08 -2.52
N ARG A 112 16.29 11.39 -2.34
CA ARG A 112 17.28 10.40 -1.92
C ARG A 112 16.93 9.82 -0.54
N CYS A 113 16.55 10.66 0.42
CA CYS A 113 16.15 10.22 1.74
C CYS A 113 14.88 9.37 1.70
N PHE A 114 13.91 9.74 0.86
CA PHE A 114 12.71 8.94 0.62
C PHE A 114 13.05 7.55 0.07
N GLU A 115 13.89 7.47 -0.95
CA GLU A 115 14.32 6.19 -1.52
C GLU A 115 15.06 5.31 -0.50
N VAL A 116 15.94 5.89 0.30
CA VAL A 116 16.64 5.17 1.37
C VAL A 116 15.65 4.64 2.40
N PHE A 117 14.69 5.47 2.82
CA PHE A 117 13.68 5.10 3.81
C PHE A 117 12.76 3.98 3.29
N ARG A 118 12.14 4.16 2.11
CA ARG A 118 11.20 3.17 1.58
C ARG A 118 11.87 1.81 1.28
N ASN A 119 13.12 1.81 0.82
CA ASN A 119 13.87 0.58 0.58
C ASN A 119 14.29 -0.13 1.87
N ALA A 120 14.33 0.56 3.00
CA ALA A 120 14.53 -0.05 4.32
C ALA A 120 13.27 -0.73 4.86
N CYS A 121 12.09 -0.36 4.37
CA CYS A 121 10.80 -0.95 4.77
C CYS A 121 10.56 -2.28 4.05
N LYS A 122 11.27 -3.34 4.44
CA LYS A 122 11.28 -4.64 3.73
C LYS A 122 9.91 -5.34 3.68
N ASP A 123 9.06 -5.11 4.68
CA ASP A 123 7.77 -5.77 4.79
C ASP A 123 6.62 -4.95 4.22
N VAL A 124 6.90 -3.75 3.73
CA VAL A 124 5.90 -2.83 3.16
C VAL A 124 6.42 -2.24 1.85
N GLU A 125 5.67 -2.42 0.80
CA GLU A 125 5.91 -1.74 -0.47
C GLU A 125 5.27 -0.34 -0.43
N VAL A 126 6.08 0.71 -0.58
CA VAL A 126 5.60 2.08 -0.66
C VAL A 126 5.60 2.53 -2.12
N ILE A 127 4.43 2.87 -2.64
CA ILE A 127 4.21 3.32 -4.01
C ILE A 127 3.65 4.73 -3.96
N THR A 128 4.13 5.62 -4.82
CA THR A 128 3.56 6.97 -4.97
C THR A 128 2.56 7.02 -6.12
N PHE A 129 1.64 8.01 -6.10
CA PHE A 129 0.61 8.11 -7.14
C PHE A 129 1.18 8.38 -8.53
N ASP A 130 2.24 9.17 -8.64
CA ASP A 130 2.93 9.40 -9.91
C ASP A 130 3.60 8.13 -10.46
N GLU A 131 4.20 7.30 -9.61
CA GLU A 131 4.73 6.00 -10.02
C GLU A 131 3.64 5.02 -10.45
N LEU A 132 2.51 4.99 -9.74
CA LEU A 132 1.38 4.15 -10.11
C LEU A 132 0.81 4.58 -11.47
N LEU A 133 0.59 5.88 -11.67
CA LEU A 133 0.08 6.41 -12.93
C LEU A 133 1.03 6.11 -14.10
N ALA A 134 2.33 6.32 -13.93
CA ALA A 134 3.31 5.99 -14.94
C ALA A 134 3.31 4.50 -15.33
N LYS A 135 3.15 3.59 -14.34
CA LYS A 135 3.00 2.16 -14.59
C LYS A 135 1.73 1.83 -15.36
N LEU A 136 0.60 2.48 -15.03
CA LEU A 136 -0.67 2.28 -15.73
C LEU A 136 -0.61 2.79 -17.17
N GLU A 137 -0.03 3.95 -17.39
CA GLU A 137 0.18 4.51 -18.75
C GLU A 137 1.06 3.59 -19.60
N TYR A 138 2.15 3.10 -19.03
CA TYR A 138 3.02 2.13 -19.69
C TYR A 138 2.26 0.86 -20.10
N LEU A 139 1.47 0.29 -19.19
CA LEU A 139 0.66 -0.89 -19.49
C LEU A 139 -0.38 -0.61 -20.57
N GLN A 140 -1.07 0.53 -20.52
CA GLN A 140 -2.04 0.93 -21.53
C GLN A 140 -1.42 1.01 -22.92
N GLN A 141 -0.23 1.59 -23.04
CA GLN A 141 0.48 1.72 -24.32
C GLN A 141 0.89 0.36 -24.89
N HIS A 142 1.28 -0.61 -24.03
CA HIS A 142 1.79 -1.90 -24.46
C HIS A 142 0.73 -3.01 -24.59
N LEU A 143 -0.46 -2.80 -24.03
CA LEU A 143 -1.58 -3.73 -24.11
C LEU A 143 -2.63 -3.32 -25.16
N GLN A 144 -2.41 -2.21 -25.90
CA GLN A 144 -3.29 -1.89 -27.04
C GLN A 144 -3.14 -2.95 -28.11
N PRO A 145 -4.23 -3.50 -28.65
CA PRO A 145 -4.16 -4.41 -29.80
C PRO A 145 -3.42 -3.72 -30.93
N VAL A 146 -2.44 -4.39 -31.50
CA VAL A 146 -1.86 -3.96 -32.79
C VAL A 146 -3.01 -3.88 -33.77
N PRO A 147 -3.25 -2.74 -34.47
CA PRO A 147 -4.29 -2.69 -35.49
C PRO A 147 -3.99 -3.80 -36.48
N ASP A 148 -4.99 -4.65 -36.74
CA ASP A 148 -4.88 -5.66 -37.78
C ASP A 148 -4.50 -4.91 -39.08
N GLU A 149 -3.28 -5.15 -39.58
CA GLU A 149 -2.91 -4.74 -40.91
C GLU A 149 -3.89 -5.43 -41.86
N VAL A 150 -4.83 -4.67 -42.40
CA VAL A 150 -5.74 -5.15 -43.43
C VAL A 150 -4.85 -5.51 -44.62
N PRO A 151 -4.73 -6.77 -44.97
CA PRO A 151 -3.98 -7.12 -46.19
C PRO A 151 -4.77 -6.61 -47.39
N PHE A 152 -4.08 -5.84 -48.25
CA PHE A 152 -4.59 -5.38 -49.54
C PHE A 152 -4.87 -6.52 -50.47
#